data_f3cd8abf7ea43af5f652170614c95153
#
_entry.id   f3cd8abf7ea43af5f652170614c95153
#
_cell.length_a   1.000
_cell.length_b   1.000
_cell.length_c   1.000
_cell.angle_alpha   90.00
_cell.angle_beta   90.00
_cell.angle_gamma   90.00
#
_symmetry.space_group_name_H-M   'P 1'
#
loop_
_entity.id
_entity.type
_entity.pdbx_description
1 polymer ?
#
loop_
_entity_poly.entity_id
_entity_poly.type
_entity_poly.pdbx_seq_one_letter_code
_entity_poly.pdbx_strand_id
1 'polypeptide(L)'
;MITDTRPETRPSAGDQSSAIVVARLDAAQLAALPAAQWDLLTRNSLTENPFFDRRQVLASLATVDKGKKVGALSFSVGGALVGLFLFQSRSKIPAPFPVANGLANDYLLNGTPLIDRDHADAVIEKFLDLVRTGGAPAIWAFDDVDLDAAVFQKLRAAVAATGMAWATATPYQRAYLTRLDGGLEEHLTQVLSKNRLKDVRRTMRRLGEAGHIALEHVEDEARLPGRIDDFLTLENAGWKGEMGTSFLSRPADAEFARCSYVAGLAAMDSLLLDGRPIAMKLSIRTQRTAFTPKIAYDETYKKLGPGMALEYMLIEDFYANDTIDAVDAAATAEGHSALNFFNNHKSMATVILGCRSWQVRLLAWLHDGRETLKKKVLEFRARQAERRHAAPKPDVET
;
A
#
# COMPACT_ATOMS: atom_id res chain seq x y z
N MET A 1 13.92 -27.65 -67.66
CA MET A 1 14.81 -27.27 -66.54
C MET A 1 13.88 -26.75 -65.44
N ILE A 2 13.57 -27.58 -64.48
CA ILE A 2 12.71 -27.23 -63.33
C ILE A 2 13.68 -27.05 -62.15
N THR A 3 13.82 -25.83 -61.67
CA THR A 3 14.64 -25.54 -60.51
C THR A 3 13.84 -25.77 -59.24
N ASP A 4 14.28 -26.78 -58.49
CA ASP A 4 13.77 -27.19 -57.17
C ASP A 4 14.24 -26.14 -56.14
N THR A 5 13.29 -25.32 -55.60
CA THR A 5 13.51 -24.42 -54.47
C THR A 5 13.02 -25.07 -53.22
N ARG A 6 13.94 -25.70 -52.45
CA ARG A 6 13.65 -26.15 -51.08
C ARG A 6 13.40 -24.93 -50.19
N PRO A 7 12.41 -24.96 -49.31
CA PRO A 7 12.24 -23.91 -48.32
C PRO A 7 13.35 -24.04 -47.24
N GLU A 8 14.04 -22.90 -46.99
CA GLU A 8 14.96 -22.76 -45.86
C GLU A 8 14.23 -22.99 -44.54
N THR A 9 14.65 -24.04 -43.85
CA THR A 9 14.23 -24.28 -42.46
C THR A 9 14.76 -23.16 -41.59
N ARG A 10 13.84 -22.34 -41.04
CA ARG A 10 14.14 -21.44 -39.92
C ARG A 10 14.79 -22.26 -38.80
N PRO A 11 15.90 -21.78 -38.19
CA PRO A 11 16.46 -22.44 -37.02
C PRO A 11 15.39 -22.35 -35.89
N SER A 12 15.07 -23.48 -35.31
CA SER A 12 14.26 -23.62 -34.11
C SER A 12 14.93 -22.75 -33.03
N ALA A 13 14.17 -21.82 -32.44
CA ALA A 13 14.57 -21.10 -31.23
C ALA A 13 14.84 -22.17 -30.15
N GLY A 14 16.12 -22.54 -30.03
CA GLY A 14 16.59 -23.44 -28.99
C GLY A 14 16.27 -22.85 -27.65
N ASP A 15 15.63 -23.67 -26.85
CA ASP A 15 15.34 -23.55 -25.42
C ASP A 15 16.62 -23.16 -24.63
N GLN A 16 16.97 -21.87 -24.65
CA GLN A 16 17.85 -21.27 -23.67
C GLN A 16 16.97 -20.89 -22.47
N SER A 17 16.61 -21.90 -21.68
CA SER A 17 16.23 -21.70 -20.28
C SER A 17 17.38 -20.94 -19.61
N SER A 18 17.37 -19.61 -19.73
CA SER A 18 18.38 -18.76 -19.11
C SER A 18 18.25 -18.93 -17.60
N ALA A 19 19.26 -19.54 -16.98
CA ALA A 19 19.26 -19.83 -15.56
C ALA A 19 19.00 -18.53 -14.75
N ILE A 20 18.14 -18.63 -13.73
CA ILE A 20 17.89 -17.50 -12.81
C ILE A 20 19.18 -17.21 -12.03
N VAL A 21 19.71 -16.03 -12.19
CA VAL A 21 20.81 -15.49 -11.40
C VAL A 21 20.24 -14.74 -10.22
N VAL A 22 20.76 -15.01 -9.02
CA VAL A 22 20.33 -14.34 -7.79
C VAL A 22 21.47 -13.55 -7.20
N ALA A 23 21.20 -12.30 -6.78
CA ALA A 23 22.12 -11.49 -6.04
C ALA A 23 21.48 -10.97 -4.75
N ARG A 24 22.29 -10.88 -3.69
CA ARG A 24 21.92 -10.19 -2.46
C ARG A 24 22.46 -8.77 -2.52
N LEU A 25 21.58 -7.80 -2.41
CA LEU A 25 21.87 -6.39 -2.51
C LEU A 25 21.78 -5.72 -1.13
N ASP A 26 22.69 -4.83 -0.82
CA ASP A 26 22.54 -3.85 0.24
C ASP A 26 21.78 -2.61 -0.28
N ALA A 27 21.54 -1.62 0.60
CA ALA A 27 20.79 -0.43 0.24
C ALA A 27 21.46 0.41 -0.87
N ALA A 28 22.78 0.46 -0.91
CA ALA A 28 23.51 1.20 -1.94
C ALA A 28 23.44 0.49 -3.31
N GLN A 29 23.62 -0.82 -3.32
CA GLN A 29 23.48 -1.66 -4.51
C GLN A 29 22.03 -1.65 -5.03
N LEU A 30 21.04 -1.68 -4.11
CA LEU A 30 19.63 -1.56 -4.46
C LEU A 30 19.35 -0.20 -5.15
N ALA A 31 19.89 0.89 -4.61
CA ALA A 31 19.74 2.21 -5.20
C ALA A 31 20.43 2.35 -6.56
N ALA A 32 21.45 1.55 -6.82
CA ALA A 32 22.20 1.53 -8.08
C ALA A 32 21.55 0.64 -9.17
N LEU A 33 20.44 -0.06 -8.88
CA LEU A 33 19.72 -0.83 -9.89
C LEU A 33 19.25 0.08 -11.03
N PRO A 34 19.39 -0.36 -12.31
CA PRO A 34 18.93 0.41 -13.44
C PRO A 34 17.43 0.76 -13.33
N ALA A 35 17.10 2.05 -13.35
CA ALA A 35 15.72 2.53 -13.18
C ALA A 35 14.74 1.84 -14.14
N ALA A 36 15.12 1.75 -15.43
CA ALA A 36 14.26 1.13 -16.44
C ALA A 36 13.92 -0.35 -16.14
N GLN A 37 14.86 -1.11 -15.57
CA GLN A 37 14.63 -2.51 -15.21
C GLN A 37 13.66 -2.63 -14.00
N TRP A 38 13.84 -1.78 -12.98
CA TRP A 38 12.93 -1.78 -11.84
C TRP A 38 11.53 -1.32 -12.24
N ASP A 39 11.43 -0.24 -13.01
CA ASP A 39 10.15 0.27 -13.49
C ASP A 39 9.43 -0.76 -14.40
N LEU A 40 10.17 -1.53 -15.21
CA LEU A 40 9.62 -2.62 -16.01
C LEU A 40 9.09 -3.75 -15.12
N LEU A 41 9.87 -4.19 -14.13
CA LEU A 41 9.44 -5.21 -13.16
C LEU A 41 8.18 -4.75 -12.39
N THR A 42 8.12 -3.48 -11.95
CA THR A 42 6.95 -2.94 -11.27
C THR A 42 5.70 -3.02 -12.14
N ARG A 43 5.81 -2.66 -13.43
CA ARG A 43 4.67 -2.74 -14.38
C ARG A 43 4.26 -4.17 -14.72
N ASN A 44 5.22 -5.09 -14.82
CA ASN A 44 4.97 -6.49 -15.20
C ASN A 44 4.77 -7.42 -14.01
N SER A 45 4.75 -6.88 -12.79
CA SER A 45 4.60 -7.69 -11.59
C SER A 45 3.30 -8.50 -11.63
N LEU A 46 3.37 -9.76 -11.18
CA LEU A 46 2.22 -10.67 -11.06
C LEU A 46 1.13 -10.11 -10.14
N THR A 47 1.54 -9.38 -9.09
CA THR A 47 0.66 -8.66 -8.18
C THR A 47 1.13 -7.21 -8.12
N GLU A 48 0.21 -6.27 -8.30
CA GLU A 48 0.49 -4.83 -8.22
C GLU A 48 0.95 -4.45 -6.80
N ASN A 49 2.08 -3.77 -6.72
CA ASN A 49 2.58 -3.19 -5.48
C ASN A 49 3.28 -1.85 -5.74
N PRO A 50 2.55 -0.73 -5.77
CA PRO A 50 3.14 0.58 -6.02
C PRO A 50 4.03 1.06 -4.86
N PHE A 51 3.90 0.47 -3.66
CA PHE A 51 4.76 0.80 -2.52
C PHE A 51 6.20 0.29 -2.71
N PHE A 52 6.40 -0.68 -3.63
CA PHE A 52 7.74 -1.14 -4.04
C PHE A 52 8.17 -0.54 -5.38
N ASP A 53 7.45 0.48 -5.88
CA ASP A 53 7.99 1.35 -6.93
C ASP A 53 9.31 1.97 -6.47
N ARG A 54 10.25 2.08 -7.39
CA ARG A 54 11.60 2.60 -7.12
C ARG A 54 11.59 3.95 -6.40
N ARG A 55 10.70 4.86 -6.77
CA ARG A 55 10.57 6.21 -6.20
C ARG A 55 10.16 6.15 -4.73
N GLN A 56 9.21 5.28 -4.37
CA GLN A 56 8.77 5.06 -2.99
C GLN A 56 9.90 4.46 -2.13
N VAL A 57 10.54 3.40 -2.63
CA VAL A 57 11.59 2.71 -1.88
C VAL A 57 12.81 3.60 -1.69
N LEU A 58 13.29 4.29 -2.74
CA LEU A 58 14.45 5.16 -2.63
C LEU A 58 14.20 6.38 -1.73
N ALA A 59 13.00 6.97 -1.81
CA ALA A 59 12.60 8.03 -0.88
C ALA A 59 12.60 7.51 0.57
N SER A 60 12.08 6.31 0.81
CA SER A 60 12.08 5.69 2.15
C SER A 60 13.51 5.47 2.68
N LEU A 61 14.41 4.93 1.85
CA LEU A 61 15.82 4.71 2.21
C LEU A 61 16.57 6.02 2.52
N ALA A 62 16.23 7.09 1.82
CA ALA A 62 16.84 8.41 2.03
C ALA A 62 16.32 9.12 3.28
N THR A 63 15.11 8.79 3.75
CA THR A 63 14.38 9.52 4.79
C THR A 63 14.01 8.63 5.99
N VAL A 64 12.81 8.05 6.00
CA VAL A 64 12.23 7.31 7.15
C VAL A 64 12.93 5.99 7.49
N ASP A 65 13.61 5.39 6.52
CA ASP A 65 14.42 4.18 6.69
C ASP A 65 15.94 4.47 6.66
N LYS A 66 16.33 5.75 6.66
CA LYS A 66 17.73 6.17 6.67
C LYS A 66 18.51 5.51 7.82
N GLY A 67 19.62 4.86 7.47
CA GLY A 67 20.48 4.16 8.44
C GLY A 67 19.95 2.79 8.90
N LYS A 68 18.77 2.34 8.45
CA LYS A 68 18.30 0.98 8.69
C LYS A 68 19.03 -0.01 7.77
N LYS A 69 19.22 -1.25 8.26
CA LYS A 69 19.82 -2.33 7.46
C LYS A 69 18.76 -2.94 6.54
N VAL A 70 18.54 -2.28 5.41
CA VAL A 70 17.69 -2.77 4.33
C VAL A 70 18.53 -3.53 3.32
N GLY A 71 18.02 -4.64 2.82
CA GLY A 71 18.60 -5.43 1.75
C GLY A 71 17.54 -5.93 0.78
N ALA A 72 17.99 -6.55 -0.30
CA ALA A 72 17.12 -7.21 -1.24
C ALA A 72 17.72 -8.53 -1.74
N LEU A 73 16.86 -9.45 -2.17
CA LEU A 73 17.22 -10.51 -3.11
C LEU A 73 16.69 -10.09 -4.49
N SER A 74 17.56 -9.97 -5.45
CA SER A 74 17.21 -9.73 -6.86
C SER A 74 17.36 -11.01 -7.66
N PHE A 75 16.42 -11.25 -8.56
CA PHE A 75 16.38 -12.39 -9.47
C PHE A 75 16.43 -11.86 -10.90
N SER A 76 17.33 -12.38 -11.72
CA SER A 76 17.50 -11.93 -13.09
C SER A 76 17.57 -13.13 -14.05
N VAL A 77 17.02 -12.95 -15.26
CA VAL A 77 17.08 -13.90 -16.38
C VAL A 77 17.61 -13.16 -17.59
N GLY A 78 18.70 -13.62 -18.18
CA GLY A 78 19.33 -12.95 -19.33
C GLY A 78 19.73 -11.49 -19.06
N GLY A 79 20.00 -11.14 -17.80
CA GLY A 79 20.30 -9.76 -17.37
C GLY A 79 19.09 -8.88 -17.09
N ALA A 80 17.86 -9.34 -17.38
CA ALA A 80 16.62 -8.63 -17.02
C ALA A 80 16.22 -8.94 -15.58
N LEU A 81 15.80 -7.93 -14.82
CA LEU A 81 15.30 -8.09 -13.44
C LEU A 81 13.88 -8.68 -13.48
N VAL A 82 13.70 -9.90 -12.91
CA VAL A 82 12.44 -10.64 -12.90
C VAL A 82 11.89 -10.89 -11.49
N GLY A 83 12.62 -10.52 -10.44
CA GLY A 83 12.15 -10.63 -9.06
C GLY A 83 12.92 -9.73 -8.12
N LEU A 84 12.22 -9.14 -7.13
CA LEU A 84 12.81 -8.27 -6.12
C LEU A 84 12.08 -8.46 -4.79
N PHE A 85 12.81 -9.04 -3.80
CA PHE A 85 12.35 -9.28 -2.44
C PHE A 85 13.07 -8.32 -1.50
N LEU A 86 12.38 -7.27 -1.07
CA LEU A 86 12.93 -6.27 -0.16
C LEU A 86 12.76 -6.71 1.29
N PHE A 87 13.79 -6.57 2.11
CA PHE A 87 13.70 -6.96 3.52
C PHE A 87 14.60 -6.13 4.44
N GLN A 88 14.26 -6.16 5.72
CA GLN A 88 15.06 -5.59 6.81
C GLN A 88 15.56 -6.72 7.71
N SER A 89 16.82 -6.62 8.14
CA SER A 89 17.41 -7.59 9.08
C SER A 89 16.99 -7.36 10.53
N ARG A 90 16.43 -6.19 10.85
CA ARG A 90 15.98 -5.85 12.21
C ARG A 90 14.47 -6.06 12.31
N SER A 91 14.07 -7.04 13.09
CA SER A 91 12.66 -7.30 13.38
C SER A 91 12.06 -6.22 14.29
N LYS A 92 10.82 -5.82 14.00
CA LYS A 92 9.95 -5.08 14.95
C LYS A 92 9.58 -5.94 16.16
N ILE A 93 9.76 -7.26 16.05
CA ILE A 93 9.44 -8.27 17.05
C ILE A 93 10.73 -8.94 17.48
N PRO A 94 11.07 -8.95 18.79
CA PRO A 94 12.24 -9.65 19.27
C PRO A 94 12.05 -11.17 19.15
N ALA A 95 12.62 -11.75 18.08
CA ALA A 95 12.68 -13.19 17.91
C ALA A 95 14.06 -13.71 18.35
N PRO A 96 14.17 -14.92 18.97
CA PRO A 96 15.44 -15.50 19.40
C PRO A 96 16.25 -16.11 18.23
N PHE A 97 15.91 -15.76 16.99
CA PHE A 97 16.54 -16.21 15.76
C PHE A 97 16.45 -15.15 14.66
N PRO A 98 17.34 -15.18 13.65
CA PRO A 98 17.30 -14.23 12.55
C PRO A 98 16.02 -14.37 11.72
N VAL A 99 15.39 -13.24 11.38
CA VAL A 99 14.21 -13.14 10.52
C VAL A 99 14.47 -12.09 9.43
N ALA A 100 14.19 -12.43 8.19
CA ALA A 100 14.06 -11.45 7.13
C ALA A 100 12.63 -10.89 7.18
N ASN A 101 12.47 -9.66 7.61
CA ASN A 101 11.18 -8.98 7.61
C ASN A 101 11.04 -8.24 6.30
N GLY A 102 9.97 -8.45 5.55
CA GLY A 102 9.64 -7.67 4.37
C GLY A 102 9.75 -6.16 4.69
N LEU A 103 10.22 -5.39 3.73
CA LEU A 103 10.30 -3.94 3.90
C LEU A 103 8.89 -3.39 4.08
N ALA A 104 8.58 -2.90 5.26
CA ALA A 104 7.31 -2.29 5.61
C ALA A 104 7.51 -1.20 6.67
N ASN A 105 6.84 -0.07 6.49
CA ASN A 105 6.82 1.04 7.44
C ASN A 105 5.46 1.75 7.38
N ASP A 106 5.32 2.89 8.03
CA ASP A 106 4.07 3.65 8.10
C ASP A 106 3.58 4.19 6.73
N TYR A 107 4.40 4.04 5.67
CA TYR A 107 4.14 4.55 4.31
C TYR A 107 4.26 3.49 3.23
N LEU A 108 5.06 2.44 3.43
CA LEU A 108 5.14 1.27 2.56
C LEU A 108 4.19 0.19 3.08
N LEU A 109 2.93 0.27 2.63
CA LEU A 109 1.77 -0.43 3.23
C LEU A 109 1.45 -1.77 2.55
N ASN A 110 2.41 -2.34 1.82
CA ASN A 110 2.27 -3.66 1.19
C ASN A 110 3.65 -4.30 1.05
N GLY A 111 3.87 -5.39 1.78
CA GLY A 111 5.14 -6.15 1.78
C GLY A 111 5.25 -7.20 0.66
N THR A 112 4.34 -7.22 -0.32
CA THR A 112 4.36 -8.17 -1.44
C THR A 112 5.60 -7.95 -2.30
N PRO A 113 6.45 -8.96 -2.53
CA PRO A 113 7.61 -8.83 -3.41
C PRO A 113 7.18 -8.57 -4.86
N LEU A 114 8.00 -7.85 -5.61
CA LEU A 114 7.82 -7.72 -7.04
C LEU A 114 8.33 -8.97 -7.74
N ILE A 115 7.48 -9.65 -8.49
CA ILE A 115 7.81 -10.85 -9.26
C ILE A 115 7.16 -10.71 -10.64
N ASP A 116 7.97 -10.76 -11.67
CA ASP A 116 7.50 -10.73 -13.05
C ASP A 116 6.52 -11.89 -13.32
N ARG A 117 5.39 -11.58 -13.97
CA ARG A 117 4.29 -12.55 -14.17
C ARG A 117 4.69 -13.78 -14.99
N ASP A 118 5.60 -13.59 -15.95
CA ASP A 118 6.02 -14.66 -16.86
C ASP A 118 7.09 -15.57 -16.24
N HIS A 119 7.74 -15.12 -15.16
CA HIS A 119 8.80 -15.84 -14.46
C HIS A 119 8.40 -16.26 -13.05
N ALA A 120 7.13 -16.08 -12.66
CA ALA A 120 6.69 -16.18 -11.27
C ALA A 120 6.99 -17.54 -10.62
N ASP A 121 6.67 -18.62 -11.28
CA ASP A 121 6.89 -19.98 -10.73
C ASP A 121 8.39 -20.26 -10.54
N ALA A 122 9.21 -19.95 -11.53
CA ALA A 122 10.65 -20.15 -11.46
C ALA A 122 11.33 -19.28 -10.38
N VAL A 123 10.90 -18.01 -10.22
CA VAL A 123 11.41 -17.13 -9.17
C VAL A 123 11.02 -17.63 -7.78
N ILE A 124 9.77 -18.07 -7.59
CA ILE A 124 9.27 -18.62 -6.32
C ILE A 124 10.00 -19.91 -5.96
N GLU A 125 10.15 -20.84 -6.88
CA GLU A 125 10.90 -22.07 -6.66
C GLU A 125 12.35 -21.79 -6.28
N LYS A 126 13.02 -20.90 -7.01
CA LYS A 126 14.39 -20.49 -6.70
C LYS A 126 14.52 -19.81 -5.36
N PHE A 127 13.57 -18.95 -5.00
CA PHE A 127 13.52 -18.30 -3.68
C PHE A 127 13.41 -19.34 -2.55
N LEU A 128 12.49 -20.29 -2.65
CA LEU A 128 12.31 -21.35 -1.65
C LEU A 128 13.53 -22.29 -1.56
N ASP A 129 14.17 -22.59 -2.69
CA ASP A 129 15.42 -23.34 -2.70
C ASP A 129 16.52 -22.63 -1.92
N LEU A 130 16.70 -21.32 -2.13
CA LEU A 130 17.66 -20.52 -1.37
C LEU A 130 17.36 -20.50 0.14
N VAL A 131 16.09 -20.41 0.53
CA VAL A 131 15.67 -20.48 1.94
C VAL A 131 16.02 -21.84 2.54
N ARG A 132 15.81 -22.94 1.81
CA ARG A 132 16.11 -24.31 2.24
C ARG A 132 17.59 -24.61 2.35
N THR A 133 18.37 -24.12 1.37
CA THR A 133 19.82 -24.42 1.27
C THR A 133 20.71 -23.45 2.04
N GLY A 134 20.13 -22.39 2.66
CA GLY A 134 20.87 -21.39 3.41
C GLY A 134 21.47 -20.27 2.55
N GLY A 135 21.12 -20.20 1.25
CA GLY A 135 21.50 -19.07 0.39
C GLY A 135 20.69 -17.79 0.69
N ALA A 136 19.58 -17.92 1.40
CA ALA A 136 18.76 -16.82 1.93
C ALA A 136 18.46 -17.02 3.42
N PRO A 137 17.97 -15.99 4.15
CA PRO A 137 17.49 -16.15 5.51
C PRO A 137 16.48 -17.28 5.63
N ALA A 138 16.61 -18.10 6.68
CA ALA A 138 15.80 -19.31 6.86
C ALA A 138 14.33 -19.03 7.23
N ILE A 139 14.01 -17.80 7.64
CA ILE A 139 12.65 -17.36 8.00
C ILE A 139 12.38 -15.99 7.39
N TRP A 140 11.21 -15.88 6.79
CA TRP A 140 10.71 -14.64 6.18
C TRP A 140 9.34 -14.30 6.76
N ALA A 141 9.14 -13.01 7.03
CA ALA A 141 7.85 -12.43 7.40
C ALA A 141 7.52 -11.30 6.40
N PHE A 142 6.39 -11.39 5.73
CA PHE A 142 5.88 -10.39 4.80
C PHE A 142 4.68 -9.70 5.44
N ASP A 143 4.85 -8.44 5.84
CA ASP A 143 3.81 -7.66 6.49
C ASP A 143 2.82 -7.06 5.48
N ASP A 144 1.56 -6.87 5.91
CA ASP A 144 0.52 -6.17 5.15
C ASP A 144 0.31 -6.71 3.73
N VAL A 145 0.21 -8.03 3.59
CA VAL A 145 0.01 -8.69 2.30
C VAL A 145 -1.42 -9.19 2.13
N ASP A 146 -1.91 -9.10 0.90
CA ASP A 146 -3.19 -9.67 0.49
C ASP A 146 -3.04 -11.18 0.31
N LEU A 147 -3.77 -11.96 1.13
CA LEU A 147 -3.72 -13.43 1.11
C LEU A 147 -4.26 -14.03 -0.20
N ASP A 148 -5.11 -13.29 -0.90
CA ASP A 148 -5.73 -13.72 -2.15
C ASP A 148 -4.94 -13.23 -3.38
N ALA A 149 -3.89 -12.45 -3.18
CA ALA A 149 -3.00 -12.01 -4.25
C ALA A 149 -2.29 -13.19 -4.93
N ALA A 150 -2.16 -13.14 -6.25
CA ALA A 150 -1.61 -14.23 -7.06
C ALA A 150 -0.21 -14.68 -6.60
N VAL A 151 0.66 -13.75 -6.15
CA VAL A 151 1.98 -14.08 -5.58
C VAL A 151 1.83 -14.99 -4.37
N PHE A 152 0.93 -14.67 -3.41
CA PHE A 152 0.81 -15.44 -2.17
C PHE A 152 0.07 -16.75 -2.38
N GLN A 153 -0.86 -16.84 -3.31
CA GLN A 153 -1.49 -18.11 -3.72
C GLN A 153 -0.43 -19.09 -4.30
N LYS A 154 0.40 -18.62 -5.24
CA LYS A 154 1.51 -19.42 -5.81
C LYS A 154 2.56 -19.77 -4.75
N LEU A 155 2.97 -18.83 -3.92
CA LEU A 155 3.96 -19.04 -2.87
C LEU A 155 3.46 -20.07 -1.84
N ARG A 156 2.19 -20.01 -1.44
CA ARG A 156 1.57 -20.98 -0.53
C ARG A 156 1.55 -22.39 -1.10
N ALA A 157 1.18 -22.53 -2.38
CA ALA A 157 1.19 -23.83 -3.07
C ALA A 157 2.62 -24.41 -3.15
N ALA A 158 3.62 -23.59 -3.49
CA ALA A 158 5.01 -24.00 -3.57
C ALA A 158 5.58 -24.37 -2.19
N VAL A 159 5.26 -23.62 -1.13
CA VAL A 159 5.65 -23.95 0.25
C VAL A 159 5.07 -25.29 0.68
N ALA A 160 3.80 -25.57 0.37
CA ALA A 160 3.17 -26.86 0.66
C ALA A 160 3.87 -28.03 -0.05
N ALA A 161 4.26 -27.85 -1.30
CA ALA A 161 4.98 -28.86 -2.08
C ALA A 161 6.39 -29.14 -1.56
N THR A 162 7.04 -28.17 -0.92
CA THR A 162 8.41 -28.32 -0.36
C THR A 162 8.43 -28.83 1.07
N GLY A 163 7.29 -28.97 1.75
CA GLY A 163 7.22 -29.34 3.16
C GLY A 163 7.71 -28.24 4.11
N MET A 164 7.94 -27.03 3.66
CA MET A 164 8.24 -25.88 4.50
C MET A 164 7.02 -25.45 5.31
N ALA A 165 7.27 -24.75 6.41
CA ALA A 165 6.21 -24.24 7.26
C ALA A 165 5.68 -22.89 6.76
N TRP A 166 4.37 -22.69 6.94
CA TRP A 166 3.62 -21.47 6.65
C TRP A 166 2.73 -21.11 7.83
N ALA A 167 2.66 -19.85 8.18
CA ALA A 167 1.68 -19.31 9.11
C ALA A 167 1.24 -17.90 8.68
N THR A 168 0.05 -17.51 9.11
CA THR A 168 -0.45 -16.14 9.01
C THR A 168 -0.62 -15.56 10.41
N ALA A 169 -0.38 -14.27 10.56
CA ALA A 169 -0.55 -13.53 11.81
C ALA A 169 -1.20 -12.16 11.54
N THR A 170 -1.76 -11.55 12.57
CA THR A 170 -2.35 -10.20 12.52
C THR A 170 -3.34 -10.00 11.36
N PRO A 171 -4.34 -10.88 11.18
CA PRO A 171 -5.29 -10.75 10.08
C PRO A 171 -6.19 -9.51 10.26
N TYR A 172 -6.48 -8.82 9.14
CA TYR A 172 -7.43 -7.72 9.10
C TYR A 172 -8.07 -7.57 7.72
N GLN A 173 -9.15 -6.79 7.63
CA GLN A 173 -9.79 -6.47 6.37
C GLN A 173 -9.36 -5.07 5.90
N ARG A 174 -8.93 -4.96 4.65
CA ARG A 174 -8.62 -3.70 3.99
C ARG A 174 -9.75 -3.35 3.03
N ALA A 175 -10.28 -2.13 3.15
CA ALA A 175 -11.36 -1.69 2.29
C ALA A 175 -10.89 -1.60 0.83
N TYR A 176 -11.71 -2.12 -0.08
CA TYR A 176 -11.43 -2.24 -1.50
C TYR A 176 -12.69 -1.91 -2.30
N LEU A 177 -12.54 -1.07 -3.30
CA LEU A 177 -13.63 -0.67 -4.20
C LEU A 177 -13.43 -1.32 -5.55
N THR A 178 -14.47 -1.95 -6.05
CA THR A 178 -14.56 -2.47 -7.42
C THR A 178 -15.81 -1.94 -8.10
N ARG A 179 -15.76 -1.89 -9.43
CA ARG A 179 -16.90 -1.45 -10.24
C ARG A 179 -18.00 -2.50 -10.23
N LEU A 180 -19.26 -2.06 -10.12
CA LEU A 180 -20.45 -2.90 -10.27
C LEU A 180 -21.08 -2.66 -11.65
N ASP A 181 -21.67 -3.70 -12.22
CA ASP A 181 -22.29 -3.64 -13.56
C ASP A 181 -23.48 -2.68 -13.63
N GLY A 182 -24.27 -2.59 -12.53
CA GLY A 182 -25.42 -1.68 -12.43
C GLY A 182 -25.07 -0.22 -12.13
N GLY A 183 -23.77 0.10 -12.09
CA GLY A 183 -23.28 1.47 -12.02
C GLY A 183 -23.40 2.13 -10.64
N LEU A 184 -23.34 3.47 -10.64
CA LEU A 184 -23.28 4.29 -9.42
C LEU A 184 -24.47 4.08 -8.47
N GLU A 185 -25.71 4.05 -8.98
CA GLU A 185 -26.90 3.93 -8.13
C GLU A 185 -27.00 2.55 -7.44
N GLU A 186 -26.64 1.47 -8.15
CA GLU A 186 -26.54 0.15 -7.54
C GLU A 186 -25.47 0.18 -6.44
N HIS A 187 -24.29 0.71 -6.74
CA HIS A 187 -23.20 0.83 -5.78
C HIS A 187 -23.63 1.56 -4.50
N LEU A 188 -24.17 2.76 -4.63
CA LEU A 188 -24.60 3.58 -3.50
C LEU A 188 -25.68 2.90 -2.65
N THR A 189 -26.63 2.19 -3.29
CA THR A 189 -27.70 1.47 -2.58
C THR A 189 -27.19 0.19 -1.92
N GLN A 190 -26.16 -0.44 -2.43
CA GLN A 190 -25.52 -1.61 -1.83
C GLN A 190 -24.72 -1.24 -0.58
N VAL A 191 -23.94 -0.16 -0.63
CA VAL A 191 -22.99 0.18 0.45
C VAL A 191 -23.58 1.14 1.50
N LEU A 192 -24.57 1.95 1.16
CA LEU A 192 -25.17 2.94 2.05
C LEU A 192 -26.61 2.60 2.41
N SER A 193 -26.95 2.69 3.69
CA SER A 193 -28.35 2.69 4.11
C SER A 193 -29.09 3.91 3.53
N LYS A 194 -30.42 3.80 3.38
CA LYS A 194 -31.27 4.91 2.90
C LYS A 194 -31.05 6.22 3.67
N ASN A 195 -30.86 6.13 4.98
CA ASN A 195 -30.61 7.30 5.82
C ASN A 195 -29.22 7.89 5.54
N ARG A 196 -28.21 7.04 5.40
CA ARG A 196 -26.85 7.50 5.10
C ARG A 196 -26.76 8.17 3.72
N LEU A 197 -27.44 7.62 2.72
CA LEU A 197 -27.51 8.23 1.40
C LEU A 197 -28.21 9.62 1.43
N LYS A 198 -29.29 9.76 2.23
CA LYS A 198 -29.91 11.07 2.47
C LYS A 198 -28.95 12.05 3.14
N ASP A 199 -28.14 11.59 4.10
CA ASP A 199 -27.14 12.41 4.77
C ASP A 199 -26.05 12.88 3.82
N VAL A 200 -25.56 12.00 2.95
CA VAL A 200 -24.59 12.37 1.88
C VAL A 200 -25.17 13.45 0.97
N ARG A 201 -26.38 13.24 0.43
CA ARG A 201 -27.05 14.20 -0.45
C ARG A 201 -27.30 15.55 0.27
N ARG A 202 -27.65 15.51 1.57
CA ARG A 202 -27.79 16.73 2.38
C ARG A 202 -26.45 17.45 2.55
N THR A 203 -25.36 16.72 2.77
CA THR A 203 -24.01 17.25 2.86
C THR A 203 -23.61 17.97 1.56
N MET A 204 -23.80 17.34 0.41
CA MET A 204 -23.51 17.94 -0.89
C MET A 204 -24.30 19.24 -1.13
N ARG A 205 -25.60 19.23 -0.81
CA ARG A 205 -26.45 20.44 -0.92
C ARG A 205 -25.93 21.56 -0.01
N ARG A 206 -25.62 21.28 1.26
CA ARG A 206 -25.14 22.28 2.22
C ARG A 206 -23.77 22.87 1.83
N LEU A 207 -22.89 22.06 1.24
CA LEU A 207 -21.63 22.56 0.70
C LEU A 207 -21.88 23.48 -0.52
N GLY A 208 -22.80 23.10 -1.42
CA GLY A 208 -23.20 23.97 -2.55
C GLY A 208 -23.91 25.27 -2.11
N GLU A 209 -24.61 25.27 -0.97
CA GLU A 209 -25.18 26.48 -0.36
C GLU A 209 -24.09 27.39 0.26
N ALA A 210 -22.95 26.80 0.67
CA ALA A 210 -21.83 27.54 1.27
C ALA A 210 -20.90 28.18 0.22
N GLY A 211 -20.92 27.71 -1.04
CA GLY A 211 -20.12 28.23 -2.14
C GLY A 211 -20.04 27.27 -3.33
N HIS A 212 -19.24 27.62 -4.31
CA HIS A 212 -19.01 26.77 -5.48
C HIS A 212 -18.11 25.58 -5.14
N ILE A 213 -18.61 24.36 -5.28
CA ILE A 213 -17.84 23.12 -5.07
C ILE A 213 -17.35 22.54 -6.40
N ALA A 214 -16.11 22.05 -6.41
CA ALA A 214 -15.51 21.36 -7.55
C ALA A 214 -14.59 20.23 -7.08
N LEU A 215 -14.52 19.15 -7.85
CA LEU A 215 -13.48 18.14 -7.74
C LEU A 215 -12.29 18.54 -8.62
N GLU A 216 -11.11 18.63 -8.05
CA GLU A 216 -9.87 18.83 -8.78
C GLU A 216 -9.01 17.58 -8.70
N HIS A 217 -8.48 17.16 -9.84
CA HIS A 217 -7.51 16.07 -9.95
C HIS A 217 -6.18 16.61 -10.46
N VAL A 218 -5.06 16.35 -9.73
CA VAL A 218 -3.73 16.83 -10.07
C VAL A 218 -2.73 15.68 -10.01
N GLU A 219 -2.09 15.41 -11.18
CA GLU A 219 -1.05 14.39 -11.32
C GLU A 219 0.17 14.89 -12.13
N ASP A 220 0.07 16.10 -12.67
CA ASP A 220 1.12 16.72 -13.49
C ASP A 220 2.27 17.27 -12.65
N GLU A 221 3.48 17.26 -13.25
CA GLU A 221 4.73 17.66 -12.60
C GLU A 221 4.74 19.12 -12.14
N ALA A 222 4.00 20.00 -12.83
CA ALA A 222 4.01 21.43 -12.52
C ALA A 222 3.18 21.77 -11.28
N ARG A 223 2.05 21.10 -11.06
CA ARG A 223 1.09 21.42 -9.98
C ARG A 223 1.16 20.48 -8.79
N LEU A 224 1.51 19.20 -9.00
CA LEU A 224 1.48 18.19 -7.95
C LEU A 224 2.35 18.56 -6.74
N PRO A 225 3.59 19.09 -6.86
CA PRO A 225 4.40 19.48 -5.71
C PRO A 225 3.70 20.51 -4.81
N GLY A 226 3.06 21.52 -5.40
CA GLY A 226 2.29 22.51 -4.65
C GLY A 226 1.10 21.89 -3.92
N ARG A 227 0.39 20.95 -4.57
CA ARG A 227 -0.73 20.24 -3.93
C ARG A 227 -0.29 19.28 -2.83
N ILE A 228 0.91 18.70 -2.91
CA ILE A 228 1.49 17.94 -1.79
C ILE A 228 1.72 18.86 -0.60
N ASP A 229 2.29 20.05 -0.77
CA ASP A 229 2.50 21.00 0.33
C ASP A 229 1.18 21.51 0.92
N ASP A 230 0.15 21.78 0.09
CA ASP A 230 -1.20 22.09 0.55
C ASP A 230 -1.76 20.93 1.42
N PHE A 231 -1.61 19.69 0.97
CA PHE A 231 -2.05 18.51 1.72
C PHE A 231 -1.32 18.38 3.06
N LEU A 232 0.01 18.54 3.08
CA LEU A 232 0.81 18.47 4.31
C LEU A 232 0.36 19.53 5.33
N THR A 233 0.09 20.73 4.86
CA THR A 233 -0.41 21.84 5.68
C THR A 233 -1.80 21.52 6.23
N LEU A 234 -2.71 21.04 5.39
CA LEU A 234 -4.08 20.68 5.76
C LEU A 234 -4.10 19.52 6.76
N GLU A 235 -3.31 18.46 6.51
CA GLU A 235 -3.21 17.31 7.42
C GLU A 235 -2.69 17.72 8.80
N ASN A 236 -1.70 18.64 8.83
CA ASN A 236 -1.09 19.09 10.08
C ASN A 236 -1.97 20.05 10.87
N ALA A 237 -2.84 20.82 10.20
CA ALA A 237 -3.80 21.72 10.86
C ALA A 237 -4.96 20.95 11.54
N GLY A 238 -5.19 19.68 11.20
CA GLY A 238 -6.24 18.85 11.79
C GLY A 238 -5.75 17.99 12.96
N TRP A 239 -6.65 17.12 13.43
CA TRP A 239 -6.41 16.21 14.57
C TRP A 239 -5.14 15.36 14.45
N LYS A 240 -4.68 15.04 13.22
CA LYS A 240 -3.46 14.27 13.00
C LYS A 240 -2.21 15.05 13.42
N GLY A 241 -2.19 16.38 13.21
CA GLY A 241 -1.13 17.25 13.72
C GLY A 241 -1.13 17.29 15.24
N GLU A 242 -2.30 17.46 15.88
CA GLU A 242 -2.45 17.42 17.33
C GLU A 242 -1.98 16.10 17.95
N MET A 243 -2.24 15.00 17.26
CA MET A 243 -1.82 13.64 17.68
C MET A 243 -0.35 13.32 17.34
N GLY A 244 0.37 14.19 16.63
CA GLY A 244 1.75 13.93 16.18
C GLY A 244 1.85 12.81 15.14
N THR A 245 0.81 12.61 14.31
CA THR A 245 0.72 11.56 13.30
C THR A 245 0.60 12.08 11.87
N SER A 246 0.64 13.41 11.68
CA SER A 246 0.75 14.04 10.36
C SER A 246 2.15 13.88 9.80
N PHE A 247 2.31 14.00 8.47
CA PHE A 247 3.62 14.02 7.85
C PHE A 247 4.54 15.12 8.40
N LEU A 248 4.01 16.32 8.70
CA LEU A 248 4.79 17.43 9.26
C LEU A 248 5.21 17.22 10.72
N SER A 249 4.68 16.20 11.40
CA SER A 249 5.06 15.90 12.80
C SER A 249 6.52 15.47 12.94
N ARG A 250 7.12 14.94 11.88
CA ARG A 250 8.54 14.53 11.85
C ARG A 250 9.18 14.97 10.52
N PRO A 251 10.38 15.62 10.56
CA PRO A 251 11.04 16.09 9.34
C PRO A 251 11.27 15.00 8.27
N ALA A 252 11.65 13.79 8.70
CA ALA A 252 11.87 12.67 7.77
C ALA A 252 10.58 12.22 7.04
N ASP A 253 9.43 12.31 7.71
CA ASP A 253 8.14 11.95 7.14
C ASP A 253 7.70 13.00 6.10
N ALA A 254 7.91 14.28 6.41
CA ALA A 254 7.62 15.37 5.48
C ALA A 254 8.49 15.30 4.22
N GLU A 255 9.78 15.01 4.40
CA GLU A 255 10.70 14.83 3.28
C GLU A 255 10.34 13.59 2.45
N PHE A 256 9.98 12.47 3.11
CA PHE A 256 9.46 11.29 2.43
C PHE A 256 8.27 11.66 1.52
N ALA A 257 7.29 12.39 2.05
CA ALA A 257 6.10 12.75 1.29
C ALA A 257 6.45 13.56 0.03
N ARG A 258 7.34 14.55 0.14
CA ARG A 258 7.76 15.38 -1.00
C ARG A 258 8.58 14.62 -2.05
N CYS A 259 9.39 13.64 -1.61
CA CYS A 259 10.27 12.88 -2.51
C CYS A 259 9.57 11.66 -3.15
N SER A 260 8.54 11.11 -2.51
CA SER A 260 7.91 9.86 -2.92
C SER A 260 6.64 10.04 -3.75
N TYR A 261 5.85 11.09 -3.47
CA TYR A 261 4.61 11.37 -4.20
C TYR A 261 4.86 12.33 -5.36
N VAL A 262 5.35 11.78 -6.46
CA VAL A 262 5.79 12.52 -7.65
C VAL A 262 4.94 12.17 -8.87
N ALA A 263 4.97 13.04 -9.87
CA ALA A 263 4.26 12.86 -11.14
C ALA A 263 4.59 11.50 -11.80
N GLY A 264 3.60 10.91 -12.44
CA GLY A 264 3.69 9.58 -13.04
C GLY A 264 3.66 8.42 -12.03
N LEU A 265 3.48 8.70 -10.73
CA LEU A 265 3.23 7.71 -9.69
C LEU A 265 2.07 8.11 -8.79
N ALA A 266 2.00 9.37 -8.39
CA ALA A 266 1.01 9.87 -7.44
C ALA A 266 0.05 10.86 -8.08
N ALA A 267 -1.12 11.01 -7.46
CA ALA A 267 -2.10 12.02 -7.77
C ALA A 267 -2.71 12.60 -6.48
N MET A 268 -3.18 13.85 -6.56
CA MET A 268 -3.91 14.53 -5.51
C MET A 268 -5.30 14.86 -5.96
N ASP A 269 -6.30 14.33 -5.27
CA ASP A 269 -7.70 14.67 -5.45
C ASP A 269 -8.13 15.67 -4.39
N SER A 270 -8.79 16.77 -4.78
CA SER A 270 -9.19 17.85 -3.88
C SER A 270 -10.64 18.23 -4.07
N LEU A 271 -11.40 18.31 -2.98
CA LEU A 271 -12.67 19.00 -2.92
C LEU A 271 -12.39 20.49 -2.72
N LEU A 272 -12.69 21.28 -3.71
CA LEU A 272 -12.56 22.75 -3.65
C LEU A 272 -13.89 23.37 -3.24
N LEU A 273 -13.82 24.39 -2.36
CA LEU A 273 -14.90 25.33 -2.08
C LEU A 273 -14.42 26.73 -2.47
N ASP A 274 -15.06 27.38 -3.44
CA ASP A 274 -14.64 28.66 -4.01
C ASP A 274 -13.15 28.69 -4.41
N GLY A 275 -12.67 27.56 -5.00
CA GLY A 275 -11.28 27.42 -5.45
C GLY A 275 -10.27 27.05 -4.37
N ARG A 276 -10.67 26.97 -3.10
CA ARG A 276 -9.80 26.58 -1.98
C ARG A 276 -10.01 25.11 -1.63
N PRO A 277 -8.96 24.27 -1.48
CA PRO A 277 -9.10 22.89 -1.05
C PRO A 277 -9.54 22.81 0.41
N ILE A 278 -10.67 22.14 0.66
CA ILE A 278 -11.23 21.88 2.00
C ILE A 278 -11.18 20.39 2.40
N ALA A 279 -10.96 19.49 1.43
CA ALA A 279 -10.58 18.10 1.69
C ALA A 279 -9.69 17.63 0.55
N MET A 280 -8.71 16.81 0.89
CA MET A 280 -7.71 16.32 -0.06
C MET A 280 -7.42 14.84 0.19
N LYS A 281 -7.24 14.07 -0.88
CA LYS A 281 -6.93 12.64 -0.85
C LYS A 281 -5.72 12.35 -1.72
N LEU A 282 -4.69 11.79 -1.10
CA LEU A 282 -3.46 11.39 -1.77
C LEU A 282 -3.61 9.97 -2.29
N SER A 283 -3.27 9.75 -3.55
CA SER A 283 -3.26 8.43 -4.17
C SER A 283 -1.90 8.11 -4.80
N ILE A 284 -1.58 6.80 -4.83
CA ILE A 284 -0.51 6.23 -5.64
C ILE A 284 -1.19 5.36 -6.69
N ARG A 285 -0.76 5.49 -7.95
CA ARG A 285 -1.44 4.80 -9.06
C ARG A 285 -0.57 3.72 -9.67
N THR A 286 -1.18 2.59 -9.96
CA THR A 286 -0.72 1.60 -10.92
C THR A 286 -1.45 1.83 -12.25
N GLN A 287 -1.37 0.88 -13.20
CA GLN A 287 -2.05 1.03 -14.49
C GLN A 287 -3.57 1.16 -14.35
N ARG A 288 -4.19 0.38 -13.44
CA ARG A 288 -5.64 0.27 -13.30
C ARG A 288 -6.16 0.34 -11.86
N THR A 289 -5.27 0.48 -10.85
CA THR A 289 -5.66 0.57 -9.43
C THR A 289 -5.12 1.85 -8.80
N ALA A 290 -5.96 2.57 -8.05
CA ALA A 290 -5.55 3.67 -7.18
C ALA A 290 -5.41 3.16 -5.74
N PHE A 291 -4.29 3.42 -5.10
CA PHE A 291 -4.03 3.16 -3.68
C PHE A 291 -4.10 4.48 -2.94
N THR A 292 -4.96 4.58 -1.92
CA THR A 292 -5.28 5.86 -1.28
C THR A 292 -4.88 5.88 0.21
N PRO A 293 -3.58 6.01 0.51
CA PRO A 293 -3.05 5.85 1.87
C PRO A 293 -3.43 6.99 2.82
N LYS A 294 -3.78 8.16 2.31
CA LYS A 294 -3.96 9.35 3.13
C LYS A 294 -5.10 10.25 2.65
N ILE A 295 -5.87 10.73 3.61
CA ILE A 295 -6.90 11.76 3.43
C ILE A 295 -6.77 12.81 4.53
N ALA A 296 -7.02 14.08 4.21
CA ALA A 296 -7.10 15.17 5.15
C ALA A 296 -8.27 16.11 4.80
N TYR A 297 -8.78 16.84 5.77
CA TYR A 297 -9.81 17.87 5.54
C TYR A 297 -9.65 19.02 6.53
N ASP A 298 -10.15 20.20 6.16
CA ASP A 298 -10.18 21.38 7.01
C ASP A 298 -11.24 21.22 8.11
N GLU A 299 -10.77 21.15 9.35
CA GLU A 299 -11.64 20.96 10.54
C GLU A 299 -12.64 22.09 10.74
N THR A 300 -12.39 23.28 10.19
CA THR A 300 -13.34 24.41 10.25
C THR A 300 -14.63 24.09 9.51
N TYR A 301 -14.57 23.23 8.49
CA TYR A 301 -15.70 22.73 7.70
C TYR A 301 -16.24 21.37 8.19
N LYS A 302 -15.79 20.85 9.34
CA LYS A 302 -16.18 19.53 9.87
C LYS A 302 -17.69 19.31 9.90
N LYS A 303 -18.48 20.35 10.28
CA LYS A 303 -19.96 20.28 10.32
C LYS A 303 -20.60 20.09 8.93
N LEU A 304 -19.88 20.41 7.87
CA LEU A 304 -20.29 20.19 6.48
C LEU A 304 -19.80 18.86 5.90
N GLY A 305 -19.04 18.06 6.64
CA GLY A 305 -18.59 16.73 6.25
C GLY A 305 -17.72 16.67 4.97
N PRO A 306 -16.68 17.50 4.82
CA PRO A 306 -15.95 17.64 3.56
C PRO A 306 -15.24 16.34 3.13
N GLY A 307 -14.75 15.53 4.08
CA GLY A 307 -14.15 14.23 3.76
C GLY A 307 -15.15 13.23 3.16
N MET A 308 -16.41 13.22 3.66
CA MET A 308 -17.47 12.40 3.09
C MET A 308 -17.92 12.90 1.71
N ALA A 309 -17.96 14.22 1.52
CA ALA A 309 -18.29 14.83 0.24
C ALA A 309 -17.22 14.50 -0.82
N LEU A 310 -15.93 14.59 -0.45
CA LEU A 310 -14.83 14.20 -1.35
C LEU A 310 -14.96 12.73 -1.76
N GLU A 311 -15.17 11.80 -0.82
CA GLU A 311 -15.35 10.38 -1.15
C GLU A 311 -16.54 10.16 -2.10
N TYR A 312 -17.67 10.82 -1.84
CA TYR A 312 -18.84 10.72 -2.71
C TYR A 312 -18.52 11.20 -4.14
N MET A 313 -17.88 12.36 -4.30
CA MET A 313 -17.50 12.89 -5.62
C MET A 313 -16.48 11.99 -6.32
N LEU A 314 -15.55 11.38 -5.59
CA LEU A 314 -14.59 10.42 -6.14
C LEU A 314 -15.26 9.12 -6.60
N ILE A 315 -16.33 8.66 -5.92
CA ILE A 315 -17.13 7.52 -6.40
C ILE A 315 -17.92 7.89 -7.66
N GLU A 316 -18.51 9.09 -7.72
CA GLU A 316 -19.16 9.58 -8.95
C GLU A 316 -18.15 9.62 -10.12
N ASP A 317 -16.95 10.16 -9.90
CA ASP A 317 -15.88 10.23 -10.89
C ASP A 317 -15.41 8.83 -11.32
N PHE A 318 -15.25 7.90 -10.36
CA PHE A 318 -14.87 6.51 -10.60
C PHE A 318 -15.86 5.80 -11.55
N TYR A 319 -17.17 6.08 -11.45
CA TYR A 319 -18.16 5.51 -12.33
C TYR A 319 -18.33 6.29 -13.64
N ALA A 320 -18.00 7.58 -13.67
CA ALA A 320 -18.04 8.41 -14.87
C ALA A 320 -16.86 8.17 -15.82
N ASN A 321 -15.71 7.81 -15.28
CA ASN A 321 -14.45 7.67 -16.01
C ASN A 321 -13.91 6.24 -15.92
N ASP A 322 -13.43 5.71 -17.05
CA ASP A 322 -12.90 4.35 -17.16
C ASP A 322 -11.34 4.32 -17.07
N THR A 323 -10.78 5.17 -16.21
CA THR A 323 -9.32 5.28 -16.04
C THR A 323 -8.75 4.27 -15.08
N ILE A 324 -9.53 3.86 -14.05
CA ILE A 324 -9.16 2.86 -13.04
C ILE A 324 -10.28 1.84 -12.85
N ASP A 325 -9.92 0.60 -12.51
CA ASP A 325 -10.86 -0.51 -12.26
C ASP A 325 -11.16 -0.68 -10.78
N ALA A 326 -10.22 -0.27 -9.92
CA ALA A 326 -10.32 -0.50 -8.50
C ALA A 326 -9.64 0.60 -7.66
N VAL A 327 -10.10 0.75 -6.41
CA VAL A 327 -9.43 1.58 -5.40
C VAL A 327 -9.13 0.74 -4.17
N ASP A 328 -7.85 0.69 -3.79
CA ASP A 328 -7.38 0.11 -2.52
C ASP A 328 -7.23 1.24 -1.50
N ALA A 329 -7.98 1.19 -0.41
CA ALA A 329 -7.93 2.23 0.61
C ALA A 329 -6.58 2.34 1.33
N ALA A 330 -5.72 1.32 1.19
CA ALA A 330 -4.46 1.18 1.92
C ALA A 330 -4.61 1.39 3.45
N ALA A 331 -5.83 1.14 3.98
CA ALA A 331 -6.21 1.32 5.37
C ALA A 331 -7.17 0.21 5.81
N THR A 332 -7.27 -0.02 7.11
CA THR A 332 -8.24 -0.98 7.67
C THR A 332 -9.67 -0.53 7.39
N ALA A 333 -10.56 -1.48 7.11
CA ALA A 333 -11.98 -1.20 6.86
C ALA A 333 -12.73 -0.68 8.10
N GLU A 334 -12.17 -0.87 9.30
CA GLU A 334 -12.81 -0.50 10.56
C GLU A 334 -12.49 0.95 10.95
N GLY A 335 -13.51 1.67 11.41
CA GLY A 335 -13.35 2.95 12.13
C GLY A 335 -13.37 4.22 11.27
N HIS A 336 -13.37 4.15 9.95
CA HIS A 336 -13.42 5.34 9.09
C HIS A 336 -14.72 5.42 8.30
N SER A 337 -15.56 6.41 8.58
CA SER A 337 -16.85 6.60 7.90
C SER A 337 -16.73 6.81 6.38
N ALA A 338 -15.61 7.31 5.90
CA ALA A 338 -15.32 7.45 4.47
C ALA A 338 -15.19 6.09 3.76
N LEU A 339 -14.71 5.06 4.45
CA LEU A 339 -14.57 3.71 3.90
C LEU A 339 -15.90 2.96 3.74
N ASN A 340 -17.01 3.49 4.28
CA ASN A 340 -18.34 2.93 4.05
C ASN A 340 -18.81 3.03 2.58
N PHE A 341 -18.08 3.76 1.74
CA PHE A 341 -18.32 3.80 0.30
C PHE A 341 -17.67 2.64 -0.48
N PHE A 342 -16.87 1.82 0.18
CA PHE A 342 -16.19 0.69 -0.44
C PHE A 342 -17.07 -0.55 -0.36
N ASN A 343 -17.23 -1.26 -1.48
CA ASN A 343 -18.14 -2.40 -1.61
C ASN A 343 -17.47 -3.75 -1.39
N ASN A 344 -16.15 -3.78 -1.24
CA ASN A 344 -15.39 -5.02 -1.13
C ASN A 344 -14.24 -4.88 -0.10
N HIS A 345 -13.59 -5.99 0.20
CA HIS A 345 -12.47 -6.07 1.14
C HIS A 345 -11.40 -7.03 0.64
N LYS A 346 -10.15 -6.76 0.98
CA LYS A 346 -9.02 -7.68 0.84
C LYS A 346 -8.68 -8.30 2.19
N SER A 347 -8.39 -9.60 2.20
CA SER A 347 -7.96 -10.32 3.40
C SER A 347 -6.47 -10.13 3.60
N MET A 348 -6.08 -9.22 4.47
CA MET A 348 -4.70 -8.86 4.75
C MET A 348 -4.16 -9.60 5.96
N ALA A 349 -2.87 -9.94 5.93
CA ALA A 349 -2.17 -10.53 7.09
C ALA A 349 -0.65 -10.32 6.98
N THR A 350 0.07 -10.67 8.04
CA THR A 350 1.49 -10.99 7.97
C THR A 350 1.63 -12.46 7.59
N VAL A 351 2.32 -12.75 6.49
CA VAL A 351 2.67 -14.11 6.07
C VAL A 351 4.06 -14.45 6.54
N ILE A 352 4.20 -15.60 7.22
CA ILE A 352 5.46 -16.10 7.76
C ILE A 352 5.75 -17.48 7.15
N LEU A 353 6.94 -17.66 6.60
CA LEU A 353 7.39 -18.94 6.08
C LEU A 353 8.83 -19.25 6.51
N GLY A 354 9.16 -20.54 6.54
CA GLY A 354 10.51 -20.99 6.90
C GLY A 354 10.65 -22.49 7.00
N CYS A 355 11.90 -22.96 7.22
CA CYS A 355 12.23 -24.38 7.25
C CYS A 355 11.78 -25.11 8.54
N ARG A 356 11.61 -24.38 9.64
CA ARG A 356 11.31 -24.97 10.97
C ARG A 356 9.96 -24.53 11.47
N SER A 357 8.99 -25.44 11.53
CA SER A 357 7.60 -25.15 11.89
C SER A 357 7.42 -24.48 13.26
N TRP A 358 8.26 -24.84 14.26
CA TRP A 358 8.17 -24.22 15.57
C TRP A 358 8.57 -22.75 15.57
N GLN A 359 9.59 -22.36 14.74
CA GLN A 359 10.03 -20.97 14.61
C GLN A 359 8.96 -20.12 13.94
N VAL A 360 8.36 -20.66 12.87
CA VAL A 360 7.27 -20.00 12.12
C VAL A 360 6.07 -19.78 13.04
N ARG A 361 5.65 -20.80 13.81
CA ARG A 361 4.54 -20.68 14.77
C ARG A 361 4.83 -19.73 15.92
N LEU A 362 6.04 -19.78 16.48
CA LEU A 362 6.45 -18.87 17.55
C LEU A 362 6.43 -17.40 17.04
N LEU A 363 6.95 -17.16 15.85
CA LEU A 363 6.96 -15.81 15.27
C LEU A 363 5.53 -15.30 15.01
N ALA A 364 4.63 -16.14 14.50
CA ALA A 364 3.22 -15.79 14.30
C ALA A 364 2.56 -15.41 15.64
N TRP A 365 2.76 -16.22 16.68
CA TRP A 365 2.24 -15.95 18.02
C TRP A 365 2.78 -14.61 18.61
N LEU A 366 4.06 -14.31 18.38
CA LEU A 366 4.66 -13.04 18.81
C LEU A 366 4.06 -11.84 18.05
N HIS A 367 3.75 -11.98 16.74
CA HIS A 367 3.07 -10.95 15.98
C HIS A 367 1.65 -10.66 16.52
N ASP A 368 0.85 -11.70 16.75
CA ASP A 368 -0.50 -11.59 17.29
C ASP A 368 -0.49 -11.00 18.71
N GLY A 369 0.44 -11.45 19.55
CA GLY A 369 0.60 -10.94 20.92
C GLY A 369 0.94 -9.44 20.95
N ARG A 370 1.86 -8.99 20.08
CA ARG A 370 2.23 -7.57 19.97
C ARG A 370 1.05 -6.71 19.50
N GLU A 371 0.29 -7.16 18.48
CA GLU A 371 -0.84 -6.40 17.98
C GLU A 371 -1.98 -6.33 19.02
N THR A 372 -2.22 -7.43 19.74
CA THR A 372 -3.18 -7.46 20.84
C THR A 372 -2.79 -6.48 21.95
N LEU A 373 -1.50 -6.43 22.33
CA LEU A 373 -1.00 -5.49 23.32
C LEU A 373 -1.15 -4.04 22.86
N LYS A 374 -0.82 -3.76 21.59
CA LYS A 374 -0.96 -2.43 20.97
C LYS A 374 -2.42 -1.95 21.00
N LYS A 375 -3.38 -2.80 20.63
CA LYS A 375 -4.82 -2.49 20.70
C LYS A 375 -5.24 -2.14 22.13
N LYS A 376 -4.87 -2.94 23.12
CA LYS A 376 -5.17 -2.68 24.55
C LYS A 376 -4.58 -1.35 25.03
N VAL A 377 -3.34 -1.02 24.64
CA VAL A 377 -2.71 0.26 25.01
C VAL A 377 -3.45 1.44 24.39
N LEU A 378 -3.87 1.33 23.12
CA LEU A 378 -4.65 2.38 22.45
C LEU A 378 -6.02 2.57 23.10
N GLU A 379 -6.74 1.49 23.39
CA GLU A 379 -8.02 1.54 24.12
C GLU A 379 -7.88 2.16 25.51
N PHE A 380 -6.82 1.80 26.24
CA PHE A 380 -6.56 2.40 27.55
C PHE A 380 -6.29 3.91 27.45
N ARG A 381 -5.49 4.34 26.46
CA ARG A 381 -5.23 5.78 26.22
C ARG A 381 -6.50 6.52 25.83
N ALA A 382 -7.34 5.94 24.97
CA ALA A 382 -8.62 6.53 24.58
C ALA A 382 -9.54 6.74 25.82
N ARG A 383 -9.70 5.71 26.65
CA ARG A 383 -10.47 5.81 27.91
C ARG A 383 -9.92 6.84 28.89
N GLN A 384 -8.59 7.00 28.95
CA GLN A 384 -7.97 8.05 29.77
C GLN A 384 -8.27 9.45 29.22
N ALA A 385 -8.20 9.64 27.90
CA ALA A 385 -8.53 10.91 27.25
C ALA A 385 -9.99 11.30 27.50
N GLU A 386 -10.94 10.36 27.35
CA GLU A 386 -12.36 10.57 27.65
C GLU A 386 -12.57 11.00 29.12
N ARG A 387 -11.91 10.35 30.08
CA ARG A 387 -11.99 10.72 31.51
C ARG A 387 -11.44 12.12 31.79
N ARG A 388 -10.38 12.54 31.09
CA ARG A 388 -9.82 13.90 31.23
C ARG A 388 -10.77 14.97 30.68
N HIS A 389 -11.50 14.67 29.62
CA HIS A 389 -12.50 15.58 29.04
C HIS A 389 -13.81 15.61 29.84
N ALA A 390 -14.13 14.55 30.57
CA ALA A 390 -15.33 14.46 31.45
C ALA A 390 -15.10 15.04 32.83
N ALA A 391 -13.86 15.36 33.23
CA ALA A 391 -13.58 16.01 34.52
C ALA A 391 -14.11 17.46 34.50
N PRO A 392 -14.91 17.89 35.49
CA PRO A 392 -15.39 19.28 35.56
C PRO A 392 -14.20 20.24 35.65
N LYS A 393 -14.24 21.32 34.85
CA LYS A 393 -13.26 22.39 34.98
C LYS A 393 -13.32 22.92 36.42
N PRO A 394 -12.18 23.12 37.10
CA PRO A 394 -12.20 23.73 38.41
C PRO A 394 -12.85 25.12 38.28
N ASP A 395 -13.85 25.37 39.14
CA ASP A 395 -14.48 26.68 39.25
C ASP A 395 -13.38 27.69 39.54
N VAL A 396 -13.17 28.59 38.60
CA VAL A 396 -12.33 29.80 38.83
C VAL A 396 -13.18 30.70 39.70
N GLU A 397 -12.99 30.64 41.03
CA GLU A 397 -13.49 31.65 41.94
C GLU A 397 -12.86 32.99 41.55
N THR A 398 -13.73 33.90 41.19
CA THR A 398 -13.41 35.32 40.95
C THR A 398 -13.01 36.04 42.22
#